data_a06f19c1f43494f0d60667eb1103d068
#
_entry.id   a06f19c1f43494f0d60667eb1103d068
#
_cell.length_a   1.000
_cell.length_b   1.000
_cell.length_c   1.000
_cell.angle_alpha   90.00
_cell.angle_beta   90.00
_cell.angle_gamma   90.00
#
_symmetry.space_group_name_H-M   'P 1'
#
loop_
_entity.id
_entity.type
_entity.pdbx_description
1 polymer ?
#
loop_
_entity_poly.entity_id
_entity_poly.type
_entity_poly.pdbx_seq_one_letter_code
_entity_poly.pdbx_strand_id
1 'polypeptide(L)'
;MKLYVYLLGFIAYALSVYSCKNENDELFETSLANISDIEVYWVRNTHSESQNIYSLAFTGANIGWFNVTTREIKLKNIKLDPNRFPVNSKLEFRIKDCPLFMASSFVTNINSQVFLDLVLFYDIIEDKYYLDDCYPNTKAIKNTADVQQRISERTTHWEVFINTLKAEKKLRQ
;
A
#
# COMPACT_ATOMS: atom_id res chain seq x y z
N MET A 1 13.02 -37.74 -16.76
CA MET A 1 14.00 -37.00 -15.93
C MET A 1 13.91 -35.46 -16.04
N LYS A 2 13.30 -34.89 -17.08
CA LYS A 2 13.17 -33.40 -17.22
C LYS A 2 12.01 -32.77 -16.43
N LEU A 3 10.99 -33.52 -16.05
CA LEU A 3 9.79 -32.98 -15.35
C LEU A 3 10.07 -32.69 -13.86
N TYR A 4 10.95 -33.41 -13.20
CA TYR A 4 11.29 -33.21 -11.79
C TYR A 4 12.10 -31.96 -11.51
N VAL A 5 12.86 -31.45 -12.48
CA VAL A 5 13.67 -30.23 -12.33
C VAL A 5 12.79 -28.98 -12.26
N TYR A 6 11.68 -28.97 -13.01
CA TYR A 6 10.74 -27.85 -12.98
C TYR A 6 9.90 -27.80 -11.69
N LEU A 7 9.59 -28.96 -11.11
CA LEU A 7 8.82 -29.04 -9.87
C LEU A 7 9.64 -28.53 -8.67
N LEU A 8 10.93 -28.85 -8.62
CA LEU A 8 11.85 -28.36 -7.59
C LEU A 8 12.13 -26.85 -7.71
N GLY A 9 12.17 -26.30 -8.93
CA GLY A 9 12.33 -24.87 -9.16
C GLY A 9 11.10 -24.06 -8.68
N PHE A 10 9.90 -24.59 -8.85
CA PHE A 10 8.67 -23.92 -8.41
C PHE A 10 8.53 -23.91 -6.89
N ILE A 11 8.96 -24.98 -6.20
CA ILE A 11 8.93 -25.04 -4.72
C ILE A 11 9.98 -24.09 -4.13
N ALA A 12 11.16 -23.95 -4.75
CA ALA A 12 12.18 -23.01 -4.29
C ALA A 12 11.77 -21.56 -4.47
N TYR A 13 11.02 -21.22 -5.52
CA TYR A 13 10.50 -19.86 -5.74
C TYR A 13 9.37 -19.52 -4.78
N ALA A 14 8.50 -20.46 -4.43
CA ALA A 14 7.43 -20.26 -3.46
C ALA A 14 7.97 -20.05 -2.02
N LEU A 15 9.14 -20.60 -1.69
CA LEU A 15 9.76 -20.43 -0.36
C LEU A 15 10.54 -19.14 -0.21
N SER A 16 11.01 -18.52 -1.31
CA SER A 16 11.75 -17.25 -1.25
C SER A 16 10.87 -16.04 -0.97
N VAL A 17 9.56 -16.13 -1.18
CA VAL A 17 8.61 -15.03 -0.90
C VAL A 17 8.20 -14.99 0.57
N TYR A 18 8.50 -16.03 1.36
CA TYR A 18 8.14 -16.14 2.79
C TYR A 18 9.28 -15.80 3.76
N SER A 19 10.45 -15.40 3.29
CA SER A 19 11.64 -15.19 4.13
C SER A 19 11.74 -13.79 4.76
N CYS A 20 10.63 -13.22 5.21
CA CYS A 20 10.63 -12.20 6.28
C CYS A 20 10.23 -12.79 7.63
N LYS A 21 10.58 -14.04 7.92
CA LYS A 21 10.44 -14.61 9.26
C LYS A 21 11.73 -14.40 10.04
N ASN A 22 11.69 -13.51 11.03
CA ASN A 22 12.65 -13.51 12.13
C ASN A 22 12.35 -14.71 13.03
N GLU A 23 13.35 -15.56 13.26
CA GLU A 23 13.27 -16.83 14.03
C GLU A 23 13.19 -16.66 15.56
N ASN A 24 12.61 -15.57 16.08
CA ASN A 24 12.59 -15.33 17.55
C ASN A 24 11.21 -15.10 18.16
N ASP A 25 10.10 -15.60 17.58
CA ASP A 25 8.76 -15.39 18.14
C ASP A 25 8.01 -16.68 18.50
N GLU A 26 8.55 -17.46 19.47
CA GLU A 26 7.77 -18.54 20.10
C GLU A 26 7.29 -18.21 21.53
N LEU A 27 7.15 -16.97 21.98
CA LEU A 27 6.79 -16.70 23.39
C LEU A 27 5.86 -15.51 23.65
N PHE A 28 4.98 -15.09 22.72
CA PHE A 28 3.98 -14.04 23.02
C PHE A 28 2.62 -14.24 22.37
N GLU A 29 2.07 -15.44 22.44
CA GLU A 29 0.66 -15.71 22.06
C GLU A 29 -0.28 -15.55 23.26
N THR A 30 -0.52 -14.37 23.80
CA THR A 30 -1.74 -14.11 24.60
C THR A 30 -1.85 -12.62 24.97
N SER A 31 -2.12 -11.73 24.03
CA SER A 31 -2.83 -10.45 24.26
C SER A 31 -2.89 -9.52 23.05
N LEU A 32 -2.71 -9.97 21.83
CA LEU A 32 -2.63 -9.12 20.61
C LEU A 32 -3.91 -9.12 19.76
N ALA A 33 -5.07 -9.21 20.39
CA ALA A 33 -6.34 -9.27 19.68
C ALA A 33 -6.81 -7.91 19.15
N ASN A 34 -5.98 -7.02 18.60
CA ASN A 34 -6.46 -5.82 17.86
C ASN A 34 -5.35 -4.93 17.28
N ILE A 35 -4.12 -5.39 17.15
CA ILE A 35 -3.08 -4.62 16.49
C ILE A 35 -3.13 -4.97 15.00
N SER A 36 -3.53 -4.02 14.17
CA SER A 36 -3.44 -4.19 12.72
C SER A 36 -1.96 -4.20 12.31
N ASP A 37 -1.59 -5.20 11.53
CA ASP A 37 -0.23 -5.34 11.02
C ASP A 37 0.12 -4.31 9.92
N ILE A 38 -0.86 -3.53 9.44
CA ILE A 38 -0.66 -2.52 8.40
C ILE A 38 -0.10 -1.24 9.01
N GLU A 39 0.98 -0.76 8.44
CA GLU A 39 1.58 0.54 8.73
C GLU A 39 1.80 1.32 7.44
N VAL A 40 1.57 2.62 7.47
CA VAL A 40 1.78 3.50 6.31
C VAL A 40 2.68 4.64 6.72
N TYR A 41 3.78 4.77 6.00
CA TYR A 41 4.81 5.76 6.26
C TYR A 41 4.88 6.81 5.17
N TRP A 42 5.09 8.06 5.57
CA TRP A 42 5.62 9.09 4.67
C TRP A 42 7.08 8.85 4.43
N VAL A 43 7.46 8.83 3.15
CA VAL A 43 8.85 8.66 2.73
C VAL A 43 9.29 9.94 2.02
N ARG A 44 10.30 10.59 2.56
CA ARG A 44 10.93 11.78 1.97
C ARG A 44 12.34 11.44 1.56
N ASN A 45 12.69 11.74 0.31
CA ASN A 45 14.07 11.69 -0.14
C ASN A 45 14.75 13.01 0.23
N THR A 46 15.83 12.95 0.95
CA THR A 46 16.69 14.12 1.18
C THR A 46 17.73 14.20 0.09
N HIS A 47 17.78 15.34 -0.62
CA HIS A 47 18.76 15.55 -1.70
C HIS A 47 20.22 15.56 -1.23
N SER A 48 20.48 15.69 0.05
CA SER A 48 21.83 15.82 0.62
C SER A 48 22.42 14.51 1.15
N GLU A 49 21.59 13.54 1.47
CA GLU A 49 22.02 12.23 1.98
C GLU A 49 21.19 11.17 1.28
N SER A 50 21.82 10.10 0.78
CA SER A 50 21.15 8.97 0.10
C SER A 50 20.19 8.18 1.03
N GLN A 51 19.63 8.84 2.06
CA GLN A 51 18.79 8.22 3.07
C GLN A 51 17.35 8.72 2.96
N ASN A 52 16.43 7.77 3.00
CA ASN A 52 15.01 8.05 3.11
C ASN A 52 14.67 8.36 4.58
N ILE A 53 13.93 9.46 4.80
CA ILE A 53 13.34 9.74 6.10
C ILE A 53 11.92 9.17 6.10
N TYR A 54 11.64 8.30 7.08
CA TYR A 54 10.34 7.70 7.30
C TYR A 54 9.63 8.38 8.48
N SER A 55 8.37 8.72 8.32
CA SER A 55 7.51 9.16 9.40
C SER A 55 6.15 8.47 9.29
N LEU A 56 5.65 7.94 10.40
CA LEU A 56 4.37 7.24 10.42
C LEU A 56 3.24 8.18 10.00
N ALA A 57 2.49 7.81 8.97
CA ALA A 57 1.32 8.52 8.49
C ALA A 57 0.06 8.04 9.22
N PHE A 58 -0.17 6.73 9.19
CA PHE A 58 -1.27 6.06 9.90
C PHE A 58 -1.00 4.55 9.97
N THR A 59 -1.80 3.86 10.75
CA THR A 59 -1.75 2.40 10.87
C THR A 59 -3.05 1.78 10.39
N GLY A 60 -3.07 0.48 10.23
CA GLY A 60 -4.30 -0.24 9.94
C GLY A 60 -5.39 -0.03 10.99
N ALA A 61 -5.05 0.29 12.26
CA ALA A 61 -6.04 0.67 13.26
C ALA A 61 -6.85 1.92 12.86
N ASN A 62 -6.26 2.81 12.07
CA ASN A 62 -6.93 3.97 11.50
C ASN A 62 -7.76 3.65 10.25
N ILE A 63 -7.60 2.48 9.64
CA ILE A 63 -8.45 2.05 8.53
C ILE A 63 -9.76 1.52 9.10
N GLY A 64 -10.85 2.25 8.82
CA GLY A 64 -12.20 1.81 9.14
C GLY A 64 -12.69 0.72 8.19
N TRP A 65 -12.51 0.94 6.90
CA TRP A 65 -12.79 -0.01 5.82
C TRP A 65 -12.15 0.44 4.50
N PHE A 66 -12.02 -0.50 3.57
CA PHE A 66 -11.61 -0.29 2.19
C PHE A 66 -12.63 -0.93 1.23
N ASN A 67 -13.11 -0.19 0.24
CA ASN A 67 -13.98 -0.72 -0.80
C ASN A 67 -13.17 -1.09 -2.03
N VAL A 68 -13.21 -2.37 -2.42
CA VAL A 68 -12.41 -2.90 -3.55
C VAL A 68 -12.86 -2.33 -4.88
N THR A 69 -14.16 -2.10 -5.04
CA THR A 69 -14.75 -1.64 -6.30
C THR A 69 -14.51 -0.16 -6.53
N THR A 70 -14.81 0.67 -5.53
CA THR A 70 -14.67 2.14 -5.62
C THR A 70 -13.28 2.63 -5.26
N ARG A 71 -12.44 1.78 -4.67
CA ARG A 71 -11.09 2.11 -4.15
C ARG A 71 -11.10 3.09 -2.99
N GLU A 72 -12.29 3.40 -2.44
CA GLU A 72 -12.42 4.28 -1.28
C GLU A 72 -11.83 3.62 -0.04
N ILE A 73 -11.00 4.37 0.69
CA ILE A 73 -10.46 4.00 2.00
C ILE A 73 -11.01 4.94 3.05
N LYS A 74 -11.75 4.41 4.03
CA LYS A 74 -12.25 5.21 5.15
C LYS A 74 -11.24 5.24 6.27
N LEU A 75 -10.68 6.40 6.51
CA LEU A 75 -9.87 6.65 7.70
C LEU A 75 -10.74 7.06 8.88
N LYS A 76 -10.39 6.61 10.08
CA LYS A 76 -11.05 6.93 11.35
C LYS A 76 -10.02 7.44 12.36
N ASN A 77 -10.44 8.41 13.18
CA ASN A 77 -9.60 9.01 14.23
C ASN A 77 -8.33 9.71 13.71
N ILE A 78 -8.25 9.96 12.41
CA ILE A 78 -7.17 10.70 11.78
C ILE A 78 -7.70 11.41 10.53
N LYS A 79 -7.17 12.60 10.27
CA LYS A 79 -7.33 13.32 9.01
C LYS A 79 -5.95 13.71 8.51
N LEU A 80 -5.63 13.29 7.28
CA LEU A 80 -4.38 13.66 6.64
C LEU A 80 -4.53 15.10 6.10
N ASP A 81 -3.62 15.98 6.49
CA ASP A 81 -3.61 17.37 6.03
C ASP A 81 -2.72 17.51 4.80
N PRO A 82 -3.30 17.80 3.59
CA PRO A 82 -2.52 17.94 2.37
C PRO A 82 -1.40 18.98 2.45
N ASN A 83 -1.57 20.00 3.30
CA ASN A 83 -0.58 21.08 3.43
C ASN A 83 0.64 20.68 4.26
N ARG A 84 0.57 19.60 5.01
CA ARG A 84 1.68 19.10 5.83
C ARG A 84 2.62 18.18 5.07
N PHE A 85 2.25 17.80 3.84
CA PHE A 85 3.04 16.86 3.07
C PHE A 85 3.96 17.57 2.10
N PRO A 86 5.26 17.36 2.22
CA PRO A 86 6.21 17.94 1.28
C PRO A 86 5.90 17.49 -0.14
N VAL A 87 6.06 18.39 -1.08
CA VAL A 87 6.07 18.07 -2.50
C VAL A 87 7.05 16.91 -2.74
N ASN A 88 6.63 15.89 -3.49
CA ASN A 88 7.38 14.65 -3.77
C ASN A 88 7.48 13.64 -2.59
N SER A 89 6.67 13.77 -1.54
CA SER A 89 6.55 12.69 -0.55
C SER A 89 5.77 11.52 -1.14
N LYS A 90 6.26 10.31 -0.84
CA LYS A 90 5.58 9.05 -1.17
C LYS A 90 4.98 8.46 0.10
N LEU A 91 4.02 7.55 -0.07
CA LEU A 91 3.50 6.74 1.04
C LEU A 91 3.93 5.30 0.83
N GLU A 92 4.62 4.74 1.79
CA GLU A 92 4.98 3.33 1.79
C GLU A 92 4.04 2.56 2.69
N PHE A 93 3.37 1.58 2.11
CA PHE A 93 2.51 0.63 2.81
C PHE A 93 3.34 -0.59 3.20
N ARG A 94 3.26 -0.96 4.48
CA ARG A 94 3.97 -2.10 5.07
C ARG A 94 2.99 -3.03 5.77
N ILE A 95 3.37 -4.29 5.89
CA ILE A 95 2.79 -5.22 6.86
C ILE A 95 3.92 -5.65 7.77
N LYS A 96 3.79 -5.32 9.06
CA LYS A 96 4.90 -5.38 10.02
C LYS A 96 6.06 -4.56 9.44
N ASP A 97 7.27 -5.09 9.44
CA ASP A 97 8.44 -4.40 8.90
C ASP A 97 8.65 -4.61 7.38
N CYS A 98 7.77 -5.38 6.70
CA CYS A 98 7.92 -5.72 5.30
C CYS A 98 7.22 -4.70 4.38
N PRO A 99 7.95 -3.94 3.53
CA PRO A 99 7.36 -3.08 2.51
C PRO A 99 6.51 -3.89 1.53
N LEU A 100 5.31 -3.40 1.22
CA LEU A 100 4.42 -4.00 0.22
C LEU A 100 4.48 -3.23 -1.08
N PHE A 101 4.06 -1.98 -1.03
CA PHE A 101 4.02 -1.10 -2.20
C PHE A 101 4.09 0.37 -1.77
N MET A 102 4.32 1.22 -2.76
CA MET A 102 4.40 2.66 -2.58
C MET A 102 3.31 3.35 -3.37
N ALA A 103 2.56 4.27 -2.72
CA ALA A 103 1.81 5.27 -3.44
C ALA A 103 2.75 6.43 -3.79
N SER A 104 2.77 6.80 -5.07
CA SER A 104 3.74 7.76 -5.61
C SER A 104 3.51 9.19 -5.10
N SER A 105 2.29 9.50 -4.65
CA SER A 105 1.95 10.81 -4.09
C SER A 105 0.66 10.79 -3.28
N PHE A 106 0.46 11.83 -2.48
CA PHE A 106 -0.82 12.22 -1.92
C PHE A 106 -1.36 13.40 -2.72
N VAL A 107 -2.51 13.25 -3.33
CA VAL A 107 -3.09 14.23 -4.26
C VAL A 107 -4.49 14.64 -3.85
N THR A 108 -4.93 15.82 -4.31
CA THR A 108 -6.27 16.36 -4.05
C THR A 108 -6.90 16.87 -5.33
N ASN A 109 -8.19 17.23 -5.31
CA ASN A 109 -8.92 17.78 -6.46
C ASN A 109 -8.28 19.02 -7.09
N ILE A 110 -7.46 19.76 -6.34
CA ILE A 110 -6.77 20.97 -6.84
C ILE A 110 -5.43 20.68 -7.49
N ASN A 111 -4.97 19.43 -7.48
CA ASN A 111 -3.72 19.05 -8.13
C ASN A 111 -3.91 18.98 -9.65
N SER A 112 -3.04 19.65 -10.41
CA SER A 112 -3.06 19.65 -11.88
C SER A 112 -2.08 18.67 -12.53
N GLN A 113 -1.27 17.96 -11.74
CA GLN A 113 -0.31 16.99 -12.23
C GLN A 113 -0.97 15.65 -12.54
N VAL A 114 -0.42 14.93 -13.51
CA VAL A 114 -0.83 13.56 -13.84
C VAL A 114 0.15 12.59 -13.18
N PHE A 115 -0.39 11.58 -12.49
CA PHE A 115 0.39 10.49 -11.89
C PHE A 115 -0.04 9.18 -12.54
N LEU A 116 0.93 8.46 -13.09
CA LEU A 116 0.73 7.18 -13.79
C LEU A 116 0.97 5.97 -12.88
N ASP A 117 0.89 6.16 -11.58
CA ASP A 117 1.09 5.12 -10.57
C ASP A 117 0.13 5.33 -9.39
N LEU A 118 0.08 4.34 -8.48
CA LEU A 118 -0.76 4.38 -7.28
C LEU A 118 -0.61 5.72 -6.55
N VAL A 119 -1.73 6.32 -6.20
CA VAL A 119 -1.81 7.55 -5.42
C VAL A 119 -2.80 7.38 -4.27
N LEU A 120 -2.58 8.09 -3.18
CA LEU A 120 -3.64 8.37 -2.22
C LEU A 120 -4.30 9.68 -2.63
N PHE A 121 -5.53 9.59 -3.14
CA PHE A 121 -6.33 10.76 -3.54
C PHE A 121 -7.28 11.15 -2.41
N TYR A 122 -7.31 12.43 -2.08
CA TYR A 122 -8.27 13.01 -1.15
C TYR A 122 -9.22 13.95 -1.89
N ASP A 123 -10.48 13.56 -1.96
CA ASP A 123 -11.56 14.42 -2.44
C ASP A 123 -11.94 15.39 -1.33
N ILE A 124 -11.54 16.66 -1.50
CA ILE A 124 -11.79 17.73 -0.52
C ILE A 124 -13.29 18.03 -0.42
N ILE A 125 -14.03 17.87 -1.53
CA ILE A 125 -15.47 18.21 -1.60
C ILE A 125 -16.28 17.15 -0.86
N GLU A 126 -15.97 15.87 -1.09
CA GLU A 126 -16.70 14.75 -0.48
C GLU A 126 -16.12 14.31 0.88
N ASP A 127 -14.96 14.84 1.28
CA ASP A 127 -14.19 14.43 2.48
C ASP A 127 -13.90 12.93 2.48
N LYS A 128 -13.41 12.40 1.34
CA LYS A 128 -13.13 10.98 1.13
C LYS A 128 -11.73 10.74 0.61
N TYR A 129 -11.18 9.59 0.97
CA TYR A 129 -9.88 9.13 0.48
C TYR A 129 -10.07 7.96 -0.48
N TYR A 130 -9.23 7.91 -1.52
CA TYR A 130 -9.19 6.82 -2.49
C TYR A 130 -7.76 6.38 -2.73
N LEU A 131 -7.55 5.08 -2.84
CA LEU A 131 -6.25 4.51 -3.20
C LEU A 131 -6.30 4.11 -4.67
N ASP A 132 -6.07 5.08 -5.56
CA ASP A 132 -6.28 4.97 -6.99
C ASP A 132 -5.00 4.58 -7.75
N ASP A 133 -5.16 3.80 -8.83
CA ASP A 133 -4.04 3.32 -9.65
C ASP A 133 -3.36 4.41 -10.48
N CYS A 134 -3.99 5.58 -10.61
CA CYS A 134 -3.48 6.76 -11.31
C CYS A 134 -4.26 8.01 -10.90
N TYR A 135 -3.75 9.19 -11.24
CA TYR A 135 -4.49 10.45 -11.09
C TYR A 135 -4.29 11.35 -12.31
N PRO A 136 -5.35 11.96 -12.88
CA PRO A 136 -6.77 11.71 -12.57
C PRO A 136 -7.19 10.26 -12.88
N ASN A 137 -8.10 9.71 -12.09
CA ASN A 137 -8.59 8.34 -12.27
C ASN A 137 -9.64 8.30 -13.41
N THR A 138 -9.17 8.54 -14.63
CA THR A 138 -9.99 8.44 -15.84
C THR A 138 -9.68 7.15 -16.58
N LYS A 139 -10.69 6.63 -17.32
CA LYS A 139 -10.51 5.43 -18.14
C LYS A 139 -9.37 5.57 -19.15
N ALA A 140 -9.19 6.77 -19.71
CA ALA A 140 -8.13 7.03 -20.68
C ALA A 140 -6.73 6.87 -20.08
N ILE A 141 -6.48 7.44 -18.89
CA ILE A 141 -5.19 7.34 -18.21
C ILE A 141 -4.99 5.93 -17.65
N LYS A 142 -6.01 5.37 -17.01
CA LYS A 142 -5.93 4.03 -16.42
C LYS A 142 -5.57 2.94 -17.44
N ASN A 143 -6.01 3.08 -18.70
CA ASN A 143 -5.74 2.12 -19.76
C ASN A 143 -4.40 2.35 -20.48
N THR A 144 -3.57 3.30 -20.06
CA THR A 144 -2.22 3.46 -20.63
C THR A 144 -1.33 2.27 -20.27
N ALA A 145 -0.38 1.96 -21.15
CA ALA A 145 0.56 0.85 -20.95
C ALA A 145 1.33 1.00 -19.63
N ASP A 146 1.78 2.21 -19.30
CA ASP A 146 2.55 2.50 -18.10
C ASP A 146 1.76 2.20 -16.82
N VAL A 147 0.49 2.63 -16.75
CA VAL A 147 -0.38 2.34 -15.60
C VAL A 147 -0.66 0.85 -15.47
N GLN A 148 -0.96 0.17 -16.59
CA GLN A 148 -1.23 -1.27 -16.59
C GLN A 148 0.00 -2.09 -16.18
N GLN A 149 1.19 -1.70 -16.62
CA GLN A 149 2.43 -2.32 -16.19
C GLN A 149 2.61 -2.19 -14.68
N ARG A 150 2.45 -0.99 -14.10
CA ARG A 150 2.58 -0.75 -12.66
C ARG A 150 1.54 -1.51 -11.83
N ILE A 151 0.31 -1.64 -12.32
CA ILE A 151 -0.72 -2.48 -11.70
C ILE A 151 -0.24 -3.95 -11.67
N SER A 152 0.28 -4.45 -12.79
CA SER A 152 0.79 -5.82 -12.89
C SER A 152 1.96 -6.07 -11.93
N GLU A 153 2.92 -5.14 -11.86
CA GLU A 153 4.10 -5.24 -10.99
C GLU A 153 3.75 -5.33 -9.50
N ARG A 154 2.67 -4.66 -9.05
CA ARG A 154 2.27 -4.68 -7.64
C ARG A 154 1.17 -5.70 -7.29
N THR A 155 0.68 -6.48 -8.26
CA THR A 155 -0.48 -7.38 -8.07
C THR A 155 -0.33 -8.28 -6.85
N THR A 156 0.80 -8.97 -6.70
CA THR A 156 1.04 -9.88 -5.58
C THR A 156 0.99 -9.15 -4.22
N HIS A 157 1.64 -8.01 -4.10
CA HIS A 157 1.64 -7.21 -2.88
C HIS A 157 0.26 -6.59 -2.58
N TRP A 158 -0.46 -6.24 -3.65
CA TRP A 158 -1.84 -5.77 -3.53
C TRP A 158 -2.77 -6.86 -2.98
N GLU A 159 -2.63 -8.11 -3.43
CA GLU A 159 -3.38 -9.24 -2.90
C GLU A 159 -3.08 -9.48 -1.42
N VAL A 160 -1.83 -9.35 -0.99
CA VAL A 160 -1.46 -9.44 0.44
C VAL A 160 -2.17 -8.36 1.25
N PHE A 161 -2.16 -7.11 0.79
CA PHE A 161 -2.88 -5.99 1.43
C PHE A 161 -4.39 -6.26 1.55
N ILE A 162 -5.03 -6.70 0.47
CA ILE A 162 -6.47 -7.03 0.44
C ILE A 162 -6.79 -8.18 1.39
N ASN A 163 -5.98 -9.24 1.40
CA ASN A 163 -6.18 -10.39 2.29
C ASN A 163 -6.02 -10.00 3.76
N THR A 164 -5.09 -9.11 4.09
CA THR A 164 -4.94 -8.56 5.44
C THR A 164 -6.18 -7.79 5.87
N LEU A 165 -6.67 -6.87 5.02
CA LEU A 165 -7.91 -6.13 5.31
C LEU A 165 -9.13 -7.04 5.44
N LYS A 166 -9.18 -8.12 4.66
CA LYS A 166 -10.24 -9.15 4.76
C LYS A 166 -10.17 -9.89 6.10
N ALA A 167 -8.99 -10.31 6.51
CA ALA A 167 -8.78 -10.96 7.80
C ALA A 167 -9.17 -10.05 8.97
N GLU A 168 -8.89 -8.76 8.86
CA GLU A 168 -9.28 -7.73 9.83
C GLU A 168 -10.75 -7.28 9.73
N LYS A 169 -11.55 -7.88 8.83
CA LYS A 169 -12.97 -7.53 8.59
C LYS A 169 -13.18 -6.07 8.16
N LYS A 170 -12.20 -5.50 7.46
CA LYS A 170 -12.21 -4.11 6.98
C LYS A 170 -12.49 -4.00 5.48
N LEU A 171 -12.73 -5.11 4.78
CA LEU A 171 -13.00 -5.11 3.35
C LEU A 171 -14.50 -4.93 3.09
N ARG A 172 -14.81 -4.07 2.10
CA ARG A 172 -16.15 -3.90 1.53
C ARG A 172 -16.12 -4.17 0.03
N GLN A 173 -17.24 -4.60 -0.51
CA GLN A 173 -17.47 -4.78 -1.95
C GLN A 173 -18.31 -3.63 -2.50
#